data_4fac8ad9b0d2fb8dda43401d5b3d7a7b
#
_entry.id   4fac8ad9b0d2fb8dda43401d5b3d7a7b
#
_cell.length_a   1.000
_cell.length_b   1.000
_cell.length_c   1.000
_cell.angle_alpha   90.00
_cell.angle_beta   90.00
_cell.angle_gamma   90.00
#
_symmetry.space_group_name_H-M   'P 1'
#
loop_
_entity.id
_entity.type
_entity.pdbx_description
1 polymer ?
#
loop_
_entity_poly.entity_id
_entity_poly.type
_entity_poly.pdbx_seq_one_letter_code
_entity_poly.pdbx_strand_id
1 'polypeptide(L)'
;MNEKLSDPKKTIEVIQKYQFAFQKRFGQNFLIDAHVLEKIVSAAGITKDDCVLEIGPGIGTMTQYLAESAGQVIAVEIDTNLLPILADTLKDYSNVKVINQDILKVDINELVKEYNNGRPIKVVANLPYYITTPIIMGLFESNVPIDNITVMVQKEVADRMQVGPGSKDYGALSLAVQYYASPYIVANVPPNCFIPRPNVGSAVIRLTRYQEPPVQVKDPKLMFKLIRASFNQRRKTLQNGLNNSPEISFSKEEITKAIESLGVSSSVRGEALSLEQFAQLANYFAQ
;
A
#
# COMPACT_ATOMS: atom_id res chain seq x y z
N MET A 1 16.70 -1.60 -29.79
CA MET A 1 16.17 -1.72 -28.40
C MET A 1 16.40 -0.38 -27.74
N ASN A 2 15.34 0.30 -27.32
CA ASN A 2 15.50 1.55 -26.58
C ASN A 2 16.22 1.22 -25.27
N GLU A 3 17.29 1.96 -24.96
CA GLU A 3 18.03 1.81 -23.71
C GLU A 3 17.09 2.14 -22.53
N LYS A 4 16.87 1.13 -21.67
CA LYS A 4 15.93 1.26 -20.54
C LYS A 4 16.53 2.07 -19.39
N LEU A 5 15.67 2.79 -18.67
CA LEU A 5 16.05 3.55 -17.47
C LEU A 5 16.47 2.64 -16.29
N SER A 6 16.26 1.33 -16.37
CA SER A 6 16.84 0.36 -15.43
C SER A 6 18.35 0.21 -15.52
N ASP A 7 18.99 0.74 -16.59
CA ASP A 7 20.44 0.92 -16.64
C ASP A 7 20.83 2.15 -15.80
N PRO A 8 21.69 1.98 -14.77
CA PRO A 8 22.16 3.08 -13.93
C PRO A 8 22.78 4.24 -14.71
N LYS A 9 23.51 3.96 -15.81
CA LYS A 9 24.10 4.99 -16.65
C LYS A 9 23.02 5.86 -17.28
N LYS A 10 21.97 5.23 -17.82
CA LYS A 10 20.86 5.93 -18.46
C LYS A 10 20.08 6.79 -17.47
N THR A 11 19.83 6.26 -16.29
CA THR A 11 19.21 7.04 -15.19
C THR A 11 20.04 8.27 -14.84
N ILE A 12 21.38 8.12 -14.70
CA ILE A 12 22.27 9.24 -14.41
C ILE A 12 22.27 10.28 -15.54
N GLU A 13 22.33 9.85 -16.80
CA GLU A 13 22.23 10.75 -17.96
C GLU A 13 20.96 11.59 -17.95
N VAL A 14 19.80 10.98 -17.65
CA VAL A 14 18.52 11.68 -17.55
C VAL A 14 18.53 12.67 -16.41
N ILE A 15 19.01 12.28 -15.21
CA ILE A 15 19.13 13.16 -14.06
C ILE A 15 20.01 14.39 -14.39
N GLN A 16 21.14 14.17 -15.07
CA GLN A 16 22.06 15.25 -15.47
C GLN A 16 21.48 16.16 -16.56
N LYS A 17 20.85 15.55 -17.59
CA LYS A 17 20.21 16.26 -18.69
C LYS A 17 19.19 17.29 -18.20
N TYR A 18 18.39 16.92 -17.19
CA TYR A 18 17.36 17.78 -16.62
C TYR A 18 17.82 18.53 -15.37
N GLN A 19 19.08 18.42 -14.97
CA GLN A 19 19.63 19.01 -13.73
C GLN A 19 18.71 18.72 -12.54
N PHE A 20 18.14 17.48 -12.51
CA PHE A 20 17.13 17.12 -11.53
C PHE A 20 17.71 17.02 -10.12
N ALA A 21 17.12 17.78 -9.19
CA ALA A 21 17.47 17.78 -7.79
C ALA A 21 16.46 16.96 -6.99
N PHE A 22 16.93 15.88 -6.35
CA PHE A 22 16.08 15.04 -5.50
C PHE A 22 15.44 15.82 -4.36
N GLN A 23 14.13 15.71 -4.25
CA GLN A 23 13.39 16.39 -3.18
C GLN A 23 13.16 15.43 -2.00
N LYS A 24 13.84 15.70 -0.88
CA LYS A 24 13.74 14.88 0.35
C LYS A 24 12.31 14.71 0.84
N ARG A 25 11.45 15.74 0.67
CA ARG A 25 10.05 15.72 1.07
C ARG A 25 9.22 14.64 0.35
N PHE A 26 9.64 14.23 -0.85
CA PHE A 26 8.95 13.20 -1.63
C PHE A 26 9.59 11.82 -1.48
N GLY A 27 10.68 11.68 -0.71
CA GLY A 27 11.34 10.38 -0.49
C GLY A 27 11.79 9.67 -1.76
N GLN A 28 12.23 10.43 -2.77
CA GLN A 28 12.56 9.94 -4.11
C GLN A 28 13.78 9.01 -4.10
N ASN A 29 13.57 7.73 -4.45
CA ASN A 29 14.59 6.72 -4.67
C ASN A 29 14.21 5.95 -5.95
N PHE A 30 14.91 6.20 -7.05
CA PHE A 30 14.60 5.59 -8.34
C PHE A 30 15.19 4.19 -8.42
N LEU A 31 14.34 3.21 -8.73
CA LEU A 31 14.75 1.83 -8.91
C LEU A 31 15.52 1.67 -10.22
N ILE A 32 16.73 1.06 -10.15
CA ILE A 32 17.64 0.90 -11.28
C ILE A 32 18.04 -0.57 -11.53
N ASP A 33 17.22 -1.50 -11.06
CA ASP A 33 17.49 -2.94 -11.18
C ASP A 33 16.41 -3.59 -12.05
N ALA A 34 16.81 -4.03 -13.25
CA ALA A 34 15.92 -4.65 -14.22
C ALA A 34 15.26 -5.93 -13.69
N HIS A 35 16.02 -6.75 -12.94
CA HIS A 35 15.51 -8.01 -12.42
C HIS A 35 14.42 -7.79 -11.35
N VAL A 36 14.57 -6.75 -10.52
CA VAL A 36 13.54 -6.37 -9.55
C VAL A 36 12.28 -5.88 -10.28
N LEU A 37 12.43 -5.05 -11.31
CA LEU A 37 11.31 -4.56 -12.14
C LEU A 37 10.54 -5.71 -12.81
N GLU A 38 11.25 -6.67 -13.39
CA GLU A 38 10.66 -7.88 -13.99
C GLU A 38 9.89 -8.71 -12.96
N LYS A 39 10.44 -8.86 -11.75
CA LYS A 39 9.74 -9.54 -10.64
C LYS A 39 8.47 -8.81 -10.24
N ILE A 40 8.47 -7.47 -10.17
CA ILE A 40 7.28 -6.67 -9.85
C ILE A 40 6.19 -6.91 -10.89
N VAL A 41 6.52 -6.77 -12.18
CA VAL A 41 5.56 -6.95 -13.29
C VAL A 41 5.01 -8.38 -13.32
N SER A 42 5.87 -9.38 -13.17
CA SER A 42 5.48 -10.78 -13.12
C SER A 42 4.57 -11.07 -11.92
N ALA A 43 4.92 -10.57 -10.73
CA ALA A 43 4.14 -10.78 -9.52
C ALA A 43 2.77 -10.10 -9.59
N ALA A 44 2.67 -8.93 -10.22
CA ALA A 44 1.40 -8.26 -10.46
C ALA A 44 0.51 -9.01 -11.48
N GLY A 45 1.07 -9.97 -12.24
CA GLY A 45 0.35 -10.76 -13.23
C GLY A 45 -0.25 -9.92 -14.33
N ILE A 46 0.49 -8.91 -14.81
CA ILE A 46 0.01 -7.94 -15.80
C ILE A 46 -0.04 -8.55 -17.19
N THR A 47 -1.13 -8.31 -17.90
CA THR A 47 -1.36 -8.72 -19.29
C THR A 47 -1.79 -7.52 -20.14
N LYS A 48 -1.86 -7.71 -21.46
CA LYS A 48 -2.33 -6.67 -22.40
C LYS A 48 -3.80 -6.27 -22.23
N ASP A 49 -4.58 -7.03 -21.48
CA ASP A 49 -5.98 -6.71 -21.17
C ASP A 49 -6.12 -5.85 -19.91
N ASP A 50 -5.03 -5.66 -19.17
CA ASP A 50 -5.04 -4.96 -17.89
C ASP A 50 -4.84 -3.44 -18.04
N CYS A 51 -5.53 -2.70 -17.17
CA CYS A 51 -5.22 -1.32 -16.85
C CYS A 51 -4.48 -1.26 -15.51
N VAL A 52 -3.34 -0.60 -15.50
CA VAL A 52 -2.47 -0.46 -14.32
C VAL A 52 -2.48 0.98 -13.85
N LEU A 53 -2.73 1.19 -12.56
CA LEU A 53 -2.47 2.44 -11.87
C LEU A 53 -1.07 2.39 -11.24
N GLU A 54 -0.17 3.23 -11.72
CA GLU A 54 1.14 3.45 -11.12
C GLU A 54 1.11 4.69 -10.23
N ILE A 55 1.57 4.55 -8.98
CA ILE A 55 1.66 5.66 -8.03
C ILE A 55 3.13 6.06 -7.89
N GLY A 56 3.46 7.31 -8.23
CA GLY A 56 4.80 7.84 -8.17
C GLY A 56 5.74 7.23 -9.22
N PRO A 57 5.52 7.46 -10.52
CA PRO A 57 6.36 6.91 -11.59
C PRO A 57 7.82 7.40 -11.53
N GLY A 58 8.08 8.50 -10.83
CA GLY A 58 9.41 9.10 -10.77
C GLY A 58 9.87 9.55 -12.15
N ILE A 59 11.02 9.05 -12.62
CA ILE A 59 11.52 9.33 -13.97
C ILE A 59 10.96 8.39 -15.04
N GLY A 60 10.03 7.47 -14.67
CA GLY A 60 9.37 6.55 -15.58
C GLY A 60 10.02 5.17 -15.72
N THR A 61 10.97 4.80 -14.85
CA THR A 61 11.69 3.51 -14.96
C THR A 61 10.75 2.32 -14.91
N MET A 62 9.88 2.24 -13.89
CA MET A 62 8.92 1.15 -13.78
C MET A 62 7.79 1.30 -14.80
N THR A 63 7.40 2.54 -15.13
CA THR A 63 6.37 2.84 -16.12
C THR A 63 6.70 2.20 -17.49
N GLN A 64 7.97 2.21 -17.92
CA GLN A 64 8.40 1.56 -19.18
C GLN A 64 8.08 0.05 -19.17
N TYR A 65 8.38 -0.65 -18.08
CA TYR A 65 8.09 -2.08 -17.95
C TYR A 65 6.59 -2.36 -17.87
N LEU A 66 5.84 -1.51 -17.18
CA LEU A 66 4.38 -1.60 -17.09
C LEU A 66 3.75 -1.39 -18.48
N ALA A 67 4.19 -0.38 -19.24
CA ALA A 67 3.66 -0.05 -20.55
C ALA A 67 3.94 -1.18 -21.58
N GLU A 68 5.07 -1.86 -21.48
CA GLU A 68 5.39 -3.01 -22.33
C GLU A 68 4.50 -4.23 -22.03
N SER A 69 3.94 -4.33 -20.82
CA SER A 69 3.18 -5.49 -20.35
C SER A 69 1.67 -5.24 -20.32
N ALA A 70 1.22 -4.03 -19.98
CA ALA A 70 -0.17 -3.66 -19.84
C ALA A 70 -0.82 -3.16 -21.14
N GLY A 71 -2.13 -3.18 -21.21
CA GLY A 71 -2.91 -2.49 -22.24
C GLY A 71 -2.95 -0.98 -22.02
N GLN A 72 -3.10 -0.55 -20.76
CA GLN A 72 -3.14 0.86 -20.37
C GLN A 72 -2.37 1.06 -19.06
N VAL A 73 -1.63 2.16 -18.95
CA VAL A 73 -0.99 2.60 -17.71
C VAL A 73 -1.45 4.03 -17.38
N ILE A 74 -1.94 4.22 -16.16
CA ILE A 74 -2.27 5.53 -15.59
C ILE A 74 -1.21 5.81 -14.52
N ALA A 75 -0.34 6.79 -14.75
CA ALA A 75 0.74 7.14 -13.83
C ALA A 75 0.41 8.46 -13.11
N VAL A 76 0.27 8.41 -11.78
CA VAL A 76 -0.05 9.58 -10.96
C VAL A 76 1.21 10.09 -10.27
N GLU A 77 1.63 11.32 -10.60
CA GLU A 77 2.84 11.96 -10.09
C GLU A 77 2.53 13.30 -9.41
N ILE A 78 3.03 13.49 -8.20
CA ILE A 78 2.84 14.72 -7.43
C ILE A 78 3.89 15.79 -7.74
N ASP A 79 5.12 15.39 -8.11
CA ASP A 79 6.23 16.31 -8.36
C ASP A 79 6.18 16.85 -9.80
N THR A 80 5.80 18.12 -9.92
CA THR A 80 5.75 18.82 -11.22
C THR A 80 7.09 18.86 -11.94
N ASN A 81 8.24 18.79 -11.22
CA ASN A 81 9.56 18.81 -11.84
C ASN A 81 9.86 17.50 -12.62
N LEU A 82 9.12 16.43 -12.33
CA LEU A 82 9.26 15.15 -13.05
C LEU A 82 8.46 15.12 -14.37
N LEU A 83 7.48 16.01 -14.56
CA LEU A 83 6.62 15.98 -15.75
C LEU A 83 7.38 16.15 -17.08
N PRO A 84 8.34 17.09 -17.21
CA PRO A 84 9.14 17.21 -18.43
C PRO A 84 9.99 15.96 -18.68
N ILE A 85 10.49 15.33 -17.61
CA ILE A 85 11.28 14.11 -17.69
C ILE A 85 10.40 12.96 -18.18
N LEU A 86 9.22 12.77 -17.57
CA LEU A 86 8.25 11.75 -17.99
C LEU A 86 7.79 11.94 -19.42
N ALA A 87 7.58 13.17 -19.87
CA ALA A 87 7.23 13.46 -21.26
C ALA A 87 8.31 13.00 -22.25
N ASP A 88 9.60 13.08 -21.89
CA ASP A 88 10.71 12.60 -22.74
C ASP A 88 10.93 11.08 -22.61
N THR A 89 10.95 10.55 -21.39
CA THR A 89 11.27 9.15 -21.13
C THR A 89 10.16 8.17 -21.53
N LEU A 90 8.93 8.65 -21.66
CA LEU A 90 7.75 7.87 -22.00
C LEU A 90 7.15 8.21 -23.37
N LYS A 91 7.79 9.06 -24.16
CA LYS A 91 7.29 9.54 -25.48
C LYS A 91 6.96 8.43 -26.49
N ASP A 92 7.64 7.30 -26.37
CA ASP A 92 7.47 6.15 -27.28
C ASP A 92 6.36 5.18 -26.81
N TYR A 93 5.72 5.44 -25.67
CA TYR A 93 4.67 4.61 -25.08
C TYR A 93 3.30 5.29 -25.20
N SER A 94 2.55 4.95 -26.24
CA SER A 94 1.22 5.56 -26.51
C SER A 94 0.13 5.12 -25.55
N ASN A 95 0.36 4.05 -24.78
CA ASN A 95 -0.57 3.49 -23.80
C ASN A 95 -0.33 4.00 -22.36
N VAL A 96 0.45 5.09 -22.19
CA VAL A 96 0.71 5.69 -20.88
C VAL A 96 0.02 7.05 -20.77
N LYS A 97 -0.73 7.25 -19.69
CA LYS A 97 -1.30 8.54 -19.31
C LYS A 97 -0.68 9.02 -18.00
N VAL A 98 0.01 10.14 -18.04
CA VAL A 98 0.55 10.80 -16.84
C VAL A 98 -0.44 11.84 -16.34
N ILE A 99 -0.73 11.79 -15.00
CA ILE A 99 -1.62 12.73 -14.30
C ILE A 99 -0.82 13.37 -13.19
N ASN A 100 -0.77 14.72 -13.18
CA ASN A 100 -0.09 15.45 -12.11
C ASN A 100 -1.09 15.77 -11.00
N GLN A 101 -1.08 14.93 -9.96
CA GLN A 101 -1.94 15.09 -8.79
C GLN A 101 -1.38 14.34 -7.57
N ASP A 102 -1.83 14.73 -6.37
CA ASP A 102 -1.60 13.97 -5.14
C ASP A 102 -2.54 12.76 -5.13
N ILE A 103 -1.99 11.55 -5.07
CA ILE A 103 -2.77 10.30 -5.08
C ILE A 103 -3.83 10.24 -3.98
N LEU A 104 -3.59 10.85 -2.83
CA LEU A 104 -4.55 10.90 -1.73
C LEU A 104 -5.77 11.80 -2.02
N LYS A 105 -5.72 12.59 -3.10
CA LYS A 105 -6.80 13.48 -3.55
C LYS A 105 -7.43 13.06 -4.87
N VAL A 106 -6.87 12.03 -5.51
CA VAL A 106 -7.39 11.50 -6.76
C VAL A 106 -8.66 10.69 -6.49
N ASP A 107 -9.72 10.97 -7.24
CA ASP A 107 -10.84 10.04 -7.33
C ASP A 107 -10.46 8.88 -8.27
N ILE A 108 -9.98 7.79 -7.67
CA ILE A 108 -9.53 6.62 -8.44
C ILE A 108 -10.73 5.95 -9.14
N ASN A 109 -11.96 6.04 -8.59
CA ASN A 109 -13.14 5.48 -9.25
C ASN A 109 -13.44 6.20 -10.57
N GLU A 110 -13.27 7.54 -10.63
CA GLU A 110 -13.38 8.29 -11.87
C GLU A 110 -12.31 7.85 -12.87
N LEU A 111 -11.05 7.69 -12.46
CA LEU A 111 -9.98 7.20 -13.33
C LEU A 111 -10.29 5.80 -13.88
N VAL A 112 -10.75 4.89 -13.02
CA VAL A 112 -11.12 3.53 -13.45
C VAL A 112 -12.26 3.55 -14.45
N LYS A 113 -13.25 4.42 -14.25
CA LYS A 113 -14.37 4.58 -15.16
C LYS A 113 -13.93 5.14 -16.53
N GLU A 114 -13.08 6.17 -16.50
CA GLU A 114 -12.60 6.85 -17.70
C GLU A 114 -11.68 5.97 -18.55
N TYR A 115 -10.68 5.31 -17.90
CA TYR A 115 -9.61 4.61 -18.60
C TYR A 115 -9.80 3.09 -18.69
N ASN A 116 -10.69 2.49 -17.90
CA ASN A 116 -10.92 1.05 -17.88
C ASN A 116 -12.41 0.63 -17.91
N ASN A 117 -13.30 1.54 -18.24
CA ASN A 117 -14.74 1.28 -18.29
C ASN A 117 -15.32 0.66 -17.01
N GLY A 118 -14.80 1.05 -15.84
CA GLY A 118 -15.22 0.54 -14.54
C GLY A 118 -14.74 -0.89 -14.21
N ARG A 119 -13.95 -1.53 -15.08
CA ARG A 119 -13.38 -2.87 -14.81
C ARG A 119 -12.28 -2.78 -13.75
N PRO A 120 -12.00 -3.87 -13.03
CA PRO A 120 -10.92 -3.90 -12.05
C PRO A 120 -9.57 -3.48 -12.62
N ILE A 121 -8.75 -2.82 -11.81
CA ILE A 121 -7.40 -2.40 -12.13
C ILE A 121 -6.38 -3.12 -11.26
N LYS A 122 -5.12 -3.11 -11.69
CA LYS A 122 -3.97 -3.49 -10.88
C LYS A 122 -3.24 -2.24 -10.43
N VAL A 123 -2.80 -2.19 -9.18
CA VAL A 123 -2.02 -1.07 -8.65
C VAL A 123 -0.57 -1.50 -8.48
N VAL A 124 0.34 -0.73 -9.04
CA VAL A 124 1.79 -0.97 -8.91
C VAL A 124 2.47 0.32 -8.46
N ALA A 125 3.37 0.23 -7.48
CA ALA A 125 4.08 1.42 -7.02
C ALA A 125 5.42 1.10 -6.34
N ASN A 126 6.37 2.02 -6.50
CA ASN A 126 7.50 2.18 -5.60
C ASN A 126 7.16 3.29 -4.60
N LEU A 127 6.52 2.93 -3.47
CA LEU A 127 5.93 3.92 -2.57
C LEU A 127 6.99 4.67 -1.73
N PRO A 128 6.87 6.00 -1.62
CA PRO A 128 7.64 6.75 -0.64
C PRO A 128 7.35 6.26 0.78
N TYR A 129 8.39 6.03 1.57
CA TYR A 129 8.29 5.36 2.87
C TYR A 129 7.39 6.08 3.88
N TYR A 130 7.34 7.41 3.84
CA TYR A 130 6.59 8.22 4.80
C TYR A 130 5.07 8.21 4.59
N ILE A 131 4.60 7.77 3.40
CA ILE A 131 3.18 7.82 3.01
C ILE A 131 2.60 6.45 2.63
N THR A 132 3.37 5.38 2.80
CA THR A 132 2.97 4.00 2.44
C THR A 132 1.64 3.59 3.07
N THR A 133 1.49 3.72 4.39
CA THR A 133 0.27 3.30 5.10
C THR A 133 -0.96 4.08 4.67
N PRO A 134 -0.96 5.44 4.61
CA PRO A 134 -2.10 6.19 4.10
C PRO A 134 -2.53 5.80 2.68
N ILE A 135 -1.59 5.55 1.77
CA ILE A 135 -1.91 5.14 0.40
C ILE A 135 -2.59 3.77 0.38
N ILE A 136 -2.01 2.77 1.04
CA ILE A 136 -2.56 1.40 1.06
C ILE A 136 -3.96 1.39 1.70
N MET A 137 -4.13 2.10 2.82
CA MET A 137 -5.42 2.21 3.47
C MET A 137 -6.45 2.92 2.59
N GLY A 138 -6.06 4.02 1.94
CA GLY A 138 -6.93 4.73 1.00
C GLY A 138 -7.39 3.85 -0.16
N LEU A 139 -6.50 3.01 -0.72
CA LEU A 139 -6.85 2.06 -1.78
C LEU A 139 -7.86 1.00 -1.30
N PHE A 140 -7.74 0.51 -0.07
CA PHE A 140 -8.67 -0.46 0.48
C PHE A 140 -10.03 0.14 0.83
N GLU A 141 -10.06 1.36 1.39
CA GLU A 141 -11.28 2.01 1.88
C GLU A 141 -12.09 2.70 0.77
N SER A 142 -11.49 2.95 -0.40
CA SER A 142 -12.10 3.71 -1.49
C SER A 142 -13.15 2.97 -2.32
N ASN A 143 -13.42 1.69 -2.05
CA ASN A 143 -14.30 0.83 -2.85
C ASN A 143 -13.94 0.76 -4.35
N VAL A 144 -12.71 1.11 -4.71
CA VAL A 144 -12.21 0.97 -6.08
C VAL A 144 -12.12 -0.51 -6.44
N PRO A 145 -12.54 -0.92 -7.65
CA PRO A 145 -12.35 -2.28 -8.11
C PRO A 145 -10.86 -2.54 -8.40
N ILE A 146 -10.16 -3.15 -7.44
CA ILE A 146 -8.74 -3.48 -7.52
C ILE A 146 -8.59 -5.00 -7.40
N ASP A 147 -7.88 -5.62 -8.36
CA ASP A 147 -7.56 -7.06 -8.32
C ASP A 147 -6.42 -7.34 -7.34
N ASN A 148 -5.33 -6.60 -7.51
CA ASN A 148 -4.19 -6.70 -6.62
C ASN A 148 -3.42 -5.37 -6.54
N ILE A 149 -2.66 -5.24 -5.45
CA ILE A 149 -1.75 -4.13 -5.19
C ILE A 149 -0.35 -4.74 -5.05
N THR A 150 0.56 -4.43 -5.98
CA THR A 150 1.94 -4.88 -5.93
C THR A 150 2.84 -3.67 -5.70
N VAL A 151 3.37 -3.56 -4.49
CA VAL A 151 4.10 -2.35 -4.08
C VAL A 151 5.46 -2.68 -3.51
N MET A 152 6.40 -1.77 -3.73
CA MET A 152 7.67 -1.76 -3.04
C MET A 152 7.62 -0.78 -1.89
N VAL A 153 7.97 -1.27 -0.69
CA VAL A 153 7.91 -0.53 0.58
C VAL A 153 9.14 -0.84 1.41
N GLN A 154 9.36 -0.14 2.53
CA GLN A 154 10.39 -0.56 3.49
C GLN A 154 10.16 -2.02 3.93
N LYS A 155 11.26 -2.78 4.06
CA LYS A 155 11.17 -4.19 4.45
C LYS A 155 10.40 -4.38 5.75
N GLU A 156 10.65 -3.55 6.75
CA GLU A 156 9.94 -3.57 8.04
C GLU A 156 8.42 -3.41 7.86
N VAL A 157 7.99 -2.54 6.94
CA VAL A 157 6.56 -2.32 6.66
C VAL A 157 5.93 -3.53 5.97
N ALA A 158 6.65 -4.14 5.01
CA ALA A 158 6.20 -5.38 4.38
C ALA A 158 6.09 -6.54 5.38
N ASP A 159 7.08 -6.68 6.26
CA ASP A 159 7.08 -7.70 7.32
C ASP A 159 5.86 -7.53 8.25
N ARG A 160 5.54 -6.27 8.64
CA ARG A 160 4.35 -5.96 9.46
C ARG A 160 3.03 -6.36 8.81
N MET A 161 2.92 -6.31 7.50
CA MET A 161 1.69 -6.68 6.80
C MET A 161 1.36 -8.17 6.90
N GLN A 162 2.39 -9.03 7.10
CA GLN A 162 2.24 -10.49 7.11
C GLN A 162 2.16 -11.11 8.51
N VAL A 163 2.59 -10.40 9.55
CA VAL A 163 2.70 -10.99 10.89
C VAL A 163 1.34 -11.12 11.58
N GLY A 164 1.21 -12.17 12.39
CA GLY A 164 0.05 -12.45 13.23
C GLY A 164 0.19 -11.98 14.68
N PRO A 165 -0.83 -12.27 15.51
CA PRO A 165 -0.85 -11.94 16.93
C PRO A 165 0.37 -12.44 17.69
N GLY A 166 0.80 -11.67 18.70
CA GLY A 166 1.98 -12.00 19.53
C GLY A 166 3.31 -11.58 18.95
N SER A 167 3.38 -11.18 17.69
CA SER A 167 4.58 -10.56 17.13
C SER A 167 4.72 -9.10 17.60
N LYS A 168 5.97 -8.68 17.87
CA LYS A 168 6.25 -7.27 18.20
C LYS A 168 5.88 -6.30 17.06
N ASP A 169 5.85 -6.78 15.83
CA ASP A 169 5.56 -6.00 14.63
C ASP A 169 4.08 -6.03 14.24
N TYR A 170 3.28 -6.85 14.92
CA TYR A 170 1.83 -6.94 14.72
C TYR A 170 1.13 -5.66 15.16
N GLY A 171 0.19 -5.17 14.35
CA GLY A 171 -0.50 -3.92 14.61
C GLY A 171 -1.69 -3.65 13.71
N ALA A 172 -2.19 -2.42 13.77
CA ALA A 172 -3.34 -2.01 12.99
C ALA A 172 -3.16 -2.21 11.47
N LEU A 173 -1.93 -2.00 10.96
CA LEU A 173 -1.62 -2.25 9.55
C LEU A 173 -1.73 -3.74 9.19
N SER A 174 -1.24 -4.63 10.05
CA SER A 174 -1.33 -6.09 9.86
C SER A 174 -2.78 -6.53 9.74
N LEU A 175 -3.62 -6.09 10.68
CA LEU A 175 -5.06 -6.40 10.72
C LEU A 175 -5.80 -5.82 9.52
N ALA A 176 -5.51 -4.57 9.15
CA ALA A 176 -6.16 -3.94 8.01
C ALA A 176 -5.81 -4.66 6.71
N VAL A 177 -4.53 -4.93 6.46
CA VAL A 177 -4.13 -5.67 5.26
C VAL A 177 -4.79 -7.04 5.22
N GLN A 178 -4.74 -7.81 6.33
CA GLN A 178 -5.30 -9.16 6.39
C GLN A 178 -6.82 -9.21 6.31
N TYR A 179 -7.51 -8.12 6.61
CA TYR A 179 -8.95 -8.00 6.39
C TYR A 179 -9.30 -7.83 4.90
N TYR A 180 -8.52 -7.05 4.16
CA TYR A 180 -8.81 -6.71 2.76
C TYR A 180 -8.13 -7.61 1.74
N ALA A 181 -6.98 -8.20 2.08
CA ALA A 181 -6.12 -8.89 1.12
C ALA A 181 -5.24 -9.98 1.76
N SER A 182 -4.78 -10.90 0.91
CA SER A 182 -3.71 -11.86 1.24
C SER A 182 -2.35 -11.25 0.90
N PRO A 183 -1.50 -10.94 1.89
CA PRO A 183 -0.17 -10.41 1.67
C PRO A 183 0.83 -11.52 1.30
N TYR A 184 1.70 -11.24 0.32
CA TYR A 184 2.78 -12.12 -0.09
C TYR A 184 4.04 -11.33 -0.44
N ILE A 185 5.16 -11.54 0.28
CA ILE A 185 6.45 -10.92 -0.05
C ILE A 185 7.04 -11.63 -1.27
N VAL A 186 7.20 -10.87 -2.36
CA VAL A 186 7.72 -11.32 -3.66
C VAL A 186 9.23 -11.36 -3.65
N ALA A 187 9.87 -10.30 -3.13
CA ALA A 187 11.32 -10.17 -3.11
C ALA A 187 11.79 -9.16 -2.05
N ASN A 188 12.96 -9.41 -1.49
CA ASN A 188 13.71 -8.40 -0.75
C ASN A 188 14.59 -7.61 -1.72
N VAL A 189 14.68 -6.29 -1.54
CA VAL A 189 15.38 -5.37 -2.44
C VAL A 189 16.41 -4.57 -1.64
N PRO A 190 17.71 -4.81 -1.89
CA PRO A 190 18.76 -4.11 -1.16
C PRO A 190 18.89 -2.65 -1.64
N PRO A 191 19.48 -1.76 -0.79
CA PRO A 191 19.59 -0.32 -1.11
C PRO A 191 20.38 0.01 -2.39
N ASN A 192 21.29 -0.86 -2.82
CA ASN A 192 22.09 -0.65 -4.04
C ASN A 192 21.29 -0.76 -5.34
N CYS A 193 20.03 -1.21 -5.27
CA CYS A 193 19.11 -1.21 -6.42
C CYS A 193 18.49 0.18 -6.70
N PHE A 194 18.89 1.23 -5.96
CA PHE A 194 18.29 2.57 -6.07
C PHE A 194 19.30 3.70 -6.25
N ILE A 195 18.86 4.77 -6.90
CA ILE A 195 19.53 6.08 -6.96
C ILE A 195 18.53 7.16 -6.48
N PRO A 196 18.85 7.93 -5.40
CA PRO A 196 19.92 7.68 -4.44
C PRO A 196 19.65 6.41 -3.63
N ARG A 197 20.66 5.89 -2.95
CA ARG A 197 20.52 4.71 -2.08
C ARG A 197 19.76 5.08 -0.81
N PRO A 198 18.67 4.39 -0.46
CA PRO A 198 18.02 4.54 0.84
C PRO A 198 18.88 3.94 1.96
N ASN A 199 18.62 4.36 3.22
CA ASN A 199 19.36 3.86 4.38
C ASN A 199 18.92 2.45 4.83
N VAL A 200 17.77 1.97 4.34
CA VAL A 200 17.16 0.70 4.75
C VAL A 200 16.76 -0.12 3.52
N GLY A 201 16.70 -1.43 3.69
CA GLY A 201 16.22 -2.33 2.63
C GLY A 201 14.73 -2.17 2.38
N SER A 202 14.33 -2.51 1.17
CA SER A 202 12.94 -2.57 0.72
C SER A 202 12.48 -4.00 0.53
N ALA A 203 11.19 -4.19 0.34
CA ALA A 203 10.61 -5.43 -0.14
C ALA A 203 9.49 -5.13 -1.12
N VAL A 204 9.35 -5.99 -2.12
CA VAL A 204 8.18 -6.04 -2.99
C VAL A 204 7.15 -6.94 -2.32
N ILE A 205 5.96 -6.42 -2.08
CA ILE A 205 4.84 -7.16 -1.52
C ILE A 205 3.64 -7.08 -2.47
N ARG A 206 2.99 -8.22 -2.70
CA ARG A 206 1.72 -8.30 -3.40
C ARG A 206 0.59 -8.52 -2.39
N LEU A 207 -0.44 -7.70 -2.50
CA LEU A 207 -1.67 -7.76 -1.73
C LEU A 207 -2.78 -8.18 -2.68
N THR A 208 -3.16 -9.46 -2.66
CA THR A 208 -4.25 -9.99 -3.49
C THR A 208 -5.56 -9.75 -2.76
N ARG A 209 -6.43 -8.89 -3.31
CA ARG A 209 -7.68 -8.51 -2.67
C ARG A 209 -8.62 -9.71 -2.55
N TYR A 210 -9.24 -9.86 -1.38
CA TYR A 210 -10.33 -10.82 -1.20
C TYR A 210 -11.60 -10.32 -1.89
N GLN A 211 -12.37 -11.24 -2.44
CA GLN A 211 -13.72 -10.94 -2.95
C GLN A 211 -14.68 -10.67 -1.79
N GLU A 212 -14.53 -11.44 -0.72
CA GLU A 212 -15.25 -11.26 0.55
C GLU A 212 -14.24 -11.25 1.70
N PRO A 213 -14.42 -10.41 2.72
CA PRO A 213 -13.55 -10.41 3.90
C PRO A 213 -13.50 -11.78 4.57
N PRO A 214 -12.33 -12.19 5.13
CA PRO A 214 -12.16 -13.50 5.75
C PRO A 214 -12.93 -13.64 7.08
N VAL A 215 -13.50 -12.56 7.60
CA VAL A 215 -14.29 -12.52 8.83
C VAL A 215 -15.61 -11.80 8.61
N GLN A 216 -16.67 -12.31 9.24
CA GLN A 216 -18.00 -11.69 9.20
C GLN A 216 -18.10 -10.60 10.28
N VAL A 217 -18.27 -9.35 9.86
CA VAL A 217 -18.40 -8.21 10.76
C VAL A 217 -19.57 -7.31 10.33
N LYS A 218 -20.47 -6.97 11.27
CA LYS A 218 -21.65 -6.14 11.03
C LYS A 218 -21.29 -4.70 10.73
N ASP A 219 -20.31 -4.16 11.46
CA ASP A 219 -19.79 -2.79 11.26
C ASP A 219 -18.26 -2.80 11.15
N PRO A 220 -17.71 -2.85 9.93
CA PRO A 220 -16.26 -2.79 9.70
C PRO A 220 -15.64 -1.48 10.23
N LYS A 221 -16.37 -0.36 10.15
CA LYS A 221 -15.85 0.93 10.64
C LYS A 221 -15.63 0.91 12.14
N LEU A 222 -16.58 0.32 12.90
CA LEU A 222 -16.43 0.12 14.33
C LEU A 222 -15.25 -0.81 14.64
N MET A 223 -15.11 -1.94 13.91
CA MET A 223 -13.98 -2.85 14.10
C MET A 223 -12.64 -2.13 13.94
N PHE A 224 -12.47 -1.31 12.91
CA PHE A 224 -11.22 -0.56 12.72
C PHE A 224 -11.02 0.55 13.77
N LYS A 225 -12.07 1.14 14.31
CA LYS A 225 -11.96 2.05 15.48
C LYS A 225 -11.45 1.30 16.71
N LEU A 226 -12.00 0.13 17.01
CA LEU A 226 -11.55 -0.71 18.14
C LEU A 226 -10.09 -1.14 17.97
N ILE A 227 -9.68 -1.54 16.74
CA ILE A 227 -8.29 -1.86 16.40
C ILE A 227 -7.39 -0.64 16.67
N ARG A 228 -7.69 0.53 16.10
CA ARG A 228 -6.87 1.74 16.31
C ARG A 228 -6.77 2.13 17.78
N ALA A 229 -7.87 2.12 18.50
CA ALA A 229 -7.90 2.42 19.94
C ALA A 229 -7.00 1.47 20.74
N SER A 230 -7.00 0.17 20.39
CA SER A 230 -6.17 -0.85 21.04
C SER A 230 -4.66 -0.63 20.80
N PHE A 231 -4.27 -0.22 19.59
CA PHE A 231 -2.86 -0.05 19.25
C PHE A 231 -2.30 1.35 19.53
N ASN A 232 -3.14 2.38 19.68
CA ASN A 232 -2.69 3.71 20.09
C ASN A 232 -2.09 3.71 21.50
N GLN A 233 -2.51 2.77 22.37
CA GLN A 233 -1.98 2.58 23.71
C GLN A 233 -1.42 1.17 23.92
N ARG A 234 -0.55 0.73 23.05
CA ARG A 234 -0.03 -0.64 22.92
C ARG A 234 0.43 -1.28 24.25
N ARG A 235 0.98 -0.49 25.20
CA ARG A 235 1.44 -0.97 26.50
C ARG A 235 0.31 -1.16 27.54
N LYS A 236 -0.91 -0.72 27.24
CA LYS A 236 -2.07 -0.86 28.12
C LYS A 236 -2.86 -2.14 27.80
N THR A 237 -3.69 -2.59 28.75
CA THR A 237 -4.66 -3.64 28.47
C THR A 237 -5.67 -3.17 27.42
N LEU A 238 -6.28 -4.10 26.71
CA LEU A 238 -7.32 -3.82 25.73
C LEU A 238 -8.44 -2.94 26.32
N GLN A 239 -8.92 -3.31 27.51
CA GLN A 239 -9.93 -2.53 28.23
C GLN A 239 -9.53 -1.07 28.44
N ASN A 240 -8.29 -0.83 28.90
CA ASN A 240 -7.81 0.53 29.11
C ASN A 240 -7.57 1.29 27.81
N GLY A 241 -7.10 0.61 26.76
CA GLY A 241 -6.94 1.18 25.42
C GLY A 241 -8.26 1.67 24.85
N LEU A 242 -9.30 0.85 24.95
CA LEU A 242 -10.65 1.20 24.46
C LEU A 242 -11.29 2.30 25.31
N ASN A 243 -11.27 2.16 26.63
CA ASN A 243 -11.90 3.13 27.55
C ASN A 243 -11.31 4.55 27.47
N ASN A 244 -10.00 4.66 27.14
CA ASN A 244 -9.32 5.95 27.01
C ASN A 244 -9.35 6.54 25.59
N SER A 245 -9.98 5.86 24.63
CA SER A 245 -10.04 6.34 23.25
C SER A 245 -11.23 7.29 23.06
N PRO A 246 -11.02 8.49 22.51
CA PRO A 246 -12.10 9.43 22.24
C PRO A 246 -13.04 8.94 21.11
N GLU A 247 -12.61 7.94 20.33
CA GLU A 247 -13.43 7.36 19.25
C GLU A 247 -14.39 6.27 19.74
N ILE A 248 -14.28 5.84 21.02
CA ILE A 248 -15.06 4.75 21.62
C ILE A 248 -15.98 5.34 22.69
N SER A 249 -17.28 5.20 22.50
CA SER A 249 -18.31 5.78 23.37
C SER A 249 -19.00 4.76 24.30
N PHE A 250 -18.48 3.52 24.38
CA PHE A 250 -19.02 2.47 25.24
C PHE A 250 -18.55 2.64 26.67
N SER A 251 -19.42 2.30 27.65
CA SER A 251 -19.08 2.31 29.07
C SER A 251 -17.99 1.26 29.39
N LYS A 252 -17.33 1.47 30.54
CA LYS A 252 -16.31 0.52 31.01
C LYS A 252 -16.92 -0.87 31.27
N GLU A 253 -18.16 -0.93 31.76
CA GLU A 253 -18.87 -2.19 32.00
C GLU A 253 -19.16 -2.93 30.66
N GLU A 254 -19.63 -2.21 29.64
CA GLU A 254 -19.90 -2.79 28.34
C GLU A 254 -18.60 -3.34 27.71
N ILE A 255 -17.50 -2.57 27.78
CA ILE A 255 -16.19 -2.99 27.29
C ILE A 255 -15.71 -4.26 28.03
N THR A 256 -15.87 -4.31 29.34
CA THR A 256 -15.50 -5.48 30.15
C THR A 256 -16.26 -6.73 29.71
N LYS A 257 -17.60 -6.64 29.62
CA LYS A 257 -18.45 -7.76 29.17
C LYS A 257 -18.11 -8.22 27.75
N ALA A 258 -17.83 -7.28 26.85
CA ALA A 258 -17.43 -7.58 25.49
C ALA A 258 -16.09 -8.36 25.44
N ILE A 259 -15.10 -7.97 26.26
CA ILE A 259 -13.82 -8.69 26.34
C ILE A 259 -14.00 -10.08 26.97
N GLU A 260 -14.81 -10.18 28.03
CA GLU A 260 -15.14 -11.46 28.68
C GLU A 260 -15.82 -12.44 27.71
N SER A 261 -16.68 -11.92 26.82
CA SER A 261 -17.35 -12.76 25.79
C SER A 261 -16.39 -13.39 24.78
N LEU A 262 -15.17 -12.83 24.62
CA LEU A 262 -14.13 -13.43 23.78
C LEU A 262 -13.42 -14.63 24.44
N GLY A 263 -13.67 -14.90 25.72
CA GLY A 263 -12.97 -15.95 26.48
C GLY A 263 -11.49 -15.66 26.75
N VAL A 264 -11.08 -14.39 26.69
CA VAL A 264 -9.69 -13.98 26.91
C VAL A 264 -9.53 -13.34 28.31
N SER A 265 -8.28 -13.28 28.79
CA SER A 265 -7.96 -12.64 30.08
C SER A 265 -8.35 -11.16 30.09
N SER A 266 -8.87 -10.64 31.20
CA SER A 266 -9.11 -9.21 31.41
C SER A 266 -7.86 -8.33 31.28
N SER A 267 -6.66 -8.93 31.43
CA SER A 267 -5.37 -8.27 31.24
C SER A 267 -4.83 -8.31 29.81
N VAL A 268 -5.58 -8.90 28.87
CA VAL A 268 -5.17 -9.03 27.46
C VAL A 268 -4.85 -7.67 26.85
N ARG A 269 -3.85 -7.64 25.97
CA ARG A 269 -3.52 -6.46 25.16
C ARG A 269 -4.05 -6.64 23.74
N GLY A 270 -4.30 -5.54 23.02
CA GLY A 270 -4.77 -5.59 21.64
C GLY A 270 -3.86 -6.38 20.71
N GLU A 271 -2.54 -6.37 20.96
CA GLU A 271 -1.57 -7.13 20.15
C GLU A 271 -1.69 -8.67 20.26
N ALA A 272 -2.45 -9.16 21.21
CA ALA A 272 -2.71 -10.60 21.38
C ALA A 272 -3.98 -11.08 20.65
N LEU A 273 -4.84 -10.16 20.19
CA LEU A 273 -6.10 -10.50 19.53
C LEU A 273 -5.89 -10.76 18.03
N SER A 274 -6.54 -11.79 17.52
CA SER A 274 -6.63 -12.06 16.09
C SER A 274 -7.67 -11.15 15.39
N LEU A 275 -7.68 -11.17 14.05
CA LEU A 275 -8.69 -10.48 13.26
C LEU A 275 -10.11 -10.96 13.60
N GLU A 276 -10.29 -12.28 13.78
CA GLU A 276 -11.56 -12.90 14.15
C GLU A 276 -12.04 -12.39 15.51
N GLN A 277 -11.15 -12.27 16.49
CA GLN A 277 -11.49 -11.75 17.81
C GLN A 277 -11.86 -10.26 17.76
N PHE A 278 -11.21 -9.45 16.93
CA PHE A 278 -11.64 -8.06 16.70
C PHE A 278 -13.00 -7.97 16.00
N ALA A 279 -13.29 -8.87 15.05
CA ALA A 279 -14.61 -8.96 14.42
C ALA A 279 -15.70 -9.37 15.42
N GLN A 280 -15.45 -10.35 16.29
CA GLN A 280 -16.35 -10.76 17.37
C GLN A 280 -16.60 -9.60 18.34
N LEU A 281 -15.54 -8.89 18.73
CA LEU A 281 -15.64 -7.72 19.61
C LEU A 281 -16.52 -6.62 18.99
N ALA A 282 -16.32 -6.31 17.70
CA ALA A 282 -17.13 -5.33 16.99
C ALA A 282 -18.60 -5.79 16.89
N ASN A 283 -18.84 -7.05 16.60
CA ASN A 283 -20.18 -7.63 16.49
C ASN A 283 -20.94 -7.63 17.82
N TYR A 284 -20.24 -7.71 18.96
CA TYR A 284 -20.84 -7.58 20.28
C TYR A 284 -21.47 -6.20 20.48
N PHE A 285 -20.80 -5.15 20.05
CA PHE A 285 -21.30 -3.76 20.17
C PHE A 285 -22.30 -3.35 19.10
N ALA A 286 -22.38 -4.09 18.00
CA ALA A 286 -23.30 -3.82 16.87
C ALA A 286 -24.63 -4.60 16.99
N GLN A 287 -25.00 -5.00 18.21
CA GLN A 287 -26.28 -5.70 18.49
C GLN A 287 -27.45 -4.75 18.45
#